data_ce00ab9015a2142ecf89bfde5108abba
#
_entry.id   ce00ab9015a2142ecf89bfde5108abba
#
_cell.length_a   1.000
_cell.length_b   1.000
_cell.length_c   1.000
_cell.angle_alpha   90.00
_cell.angle_beta   90.00
_cell.angle_gamma   90.00
#
_symmetry.space_group_name_H-M   'P 1'
#
loop_
_entity.id
_entity.type
_entity.pdbx_description
1 polymer ?
#
loop_
_entity_poly.entity_id
_entity_poly.type
_entity_poly.pdbx_seq_one_letter_code
_entity_poly.pdbx_strand_id
1 'polypeptide(L)'
;MRGASDRVPEALQAVGVPLELLGPDTLARGDLSRYDAIVIGSRAYEVDAALVASNGRLLDYARTGGLVIVQYQQYPFVNGNFAPYRLSIARPHDRVTDETAPVTERDAAHRVFHVPNEIGPDDWAGWVQERGLYFAHDWDAAYTPLLETHDPGEPPLFGGLLVAAVGQGTYVYTGLSFFRQLPAGVPGAYRLFANLLALGKR
;
A
#
# COMPACT_ATOMS: atom_id res chain seq x y z
N MET A 1 9.49 6.91 1.04
CA MET A 1 9.91 7.23 -0.35
C MET A 1 8.77 7.92 -1.07
N ARG A 2 9.03 9.07 -1.70
CA ARG A 2 7.98 9.81 -2.45
C ARG A 2 7.73 9.14 -3.80
N GLY A 3 6.46 9.03 -4.18
CA GLY A 3 6.07 8.58 -5.50
C GLY A 3 5.92 9.70 -6.54
N ALA A 4 5.50 9.35 -7.75
CA ALA A 4 5.24 10.31 -8.82
C ALA A 4 4.01 11.17 -8.48
N SER A 5 4.19 12.49 -8.37
CA SER A 5 3.14 13.45 -7.98
C SER A 5 2.43 13.09 -6.66
N ASP A 6 3.12 12.40 -5.77
CA ASP A 6 2.58 11.89 -4.51
C ASP A 6 2.64 12.95 -3.41
N ARG A 7 1.49 13.29 -2.84
CA ARG A 7 1.31 14.24 -1.73
C ARG A 7 0.93 13.54 -0.42
N VAL A 8 1.02 12.23 -0.36
CA VAL A 8 0.77 11.45 0.87
C VAL A 8 1.67 11.91 2.03
N PRO A 9 2.97 12.18 1.83
CA PRO A 9 3.81 12.68 2.92
C PRO A 9 3.28 13.97 3.55
N GLU A 10 2.90 14.96 2.74
CA GLU A 10 2.36 16.23 3.25
C GLU A 10 1.02 16.04 3.97
N ALA A 11 0.16 15.16 3.42
CA ALA A 11 -1.13 14.85 4.03
C ALA A 11 -0.97 14.18 5.40
N LEU A 12 -0.03 13.25 5.55
CA LEU A 12 0.27 12.60 6.83
C LEU A 12 0.91 13.56 7.82
N GLN A 13 1.82 14.45 7.38
CA GLN A 13 2.40 15.48 8.23
C GLN A 13 1.35 16.45 8.76
N ALA A 14 0.37 16.83 7.94
CA ALA A 14 -0.70 17.74 8.32
C ALA A 14 -1.57 17.20 9.47
N VAL A 15 -1.67 15.88 9.62
CA VAL A 15 -2.38 15.22 10.72
C VAL A 15 -1.44 14.76 11.86
N GLY A 16 -0.19 15.21 11.85
CA GLY A 16 0.75 14.98 12.95
C GLY A 16 1.47 13.64 12.93
N VAL A 17 1.45 12.91 11.83
CA VAL A 17 2.24 11.66 11.69
C VAL A 17 3.73 12.05 11.55
N PRO A 18 4.59 11.62 12.48
CA PRO A 18 6.02 11.88 12.35
C PRO A 18 6.59 11.04 11.19
N LEU A 19 7.20 11.70 10.22
CA LEU A 19 7.82 11.02 9.09
C LEU A 19 9.07 11.72 8.58
N GLU A 20 9.94 10.96 7.96
CA GLU A 20 11.13 11.40 7.25
C GLU A 20 11.05 10.95 5.78
N LEU A 21 11.39 11.84 4.85
CA LEU A 21 11.55 11.46 3.45
C LEU A 21 12.91 10.79 3.27
N LEU A 22 12.90 9.49 3.01
CA LEU A 22 14.14 8.74 2.76
C LEU A 22 14.81 9.21 1.48
N GLY A 23 16.02 9.73 1.63
CA GLY A 23 16.89 10.05 0.51
C GLY A 23 17.66 8.83 -0.01
N PRO A 24 18.29 8.96 -1.21
CA PRO A 24 19.05 7.87 -1.84
C PRO A 24 20.15 7.31 -0.94
N ASP A 25 20.87 8.15 -0.22
CA ASP A 25 21.99 7.73 0.65
C ASP A 25 21.49 6.93 1.85
N THR A 26 20.40 7.37 2.50
CA THR A 26 19.80 6.64 3.62
C THR A 26 19.29 5.28 3.14
N LEU A 27 18.62 5.26 2.00
CA LEU A 27 18.14 4.02 1.42
C LEU A 27 19.27 3.06 1.05
N ALA A 28 20.35 3.57 0.46
CA ALA A 28 21.47 2.75 0.01
C ALA A 28 22.37 2.26 1.16
N ARG A 29 22.56 3.06 2.22
CA ARG A 29 23.60 2.82 3.24
C ARG A 29 23.18 3.07 4.68
N GLY A 30 22.03 3.75 4.90
CA GLY A 30 21.55 4.07 6.23
C GLY A 30 21.08 2.85 7.01
N ASP A 31 20.90 3.03 8.31
CA ASP A 31 20.23 2.04 9.16
C ASP A 31 18.71 2.17 9.00
N LEU A 32 18.11 1.19 8.35
CA LEU A 32 16.66 1.16 8.13
C LEU A 32 15.89 0.64 9.35
N SER A 33 16.54 -0.05 10.29
CA SER A 33 15.89 -0.65 11.47
C SER A 33 15.32 0.39 12.44
N ARG A 34 15.72 1.66 12.30
CA ARG A 34 15.21 2.79 13.09
C ARG A 34 13.80 3.23 12.72
N TYR A 35 13.26 2.76 11.60
CA TYR A 35 11.91 3.11 11.15
C TYR A 35 10.91 2.01 11.55
N ASP A 36 9.75 2.42 12.07
CA ASP A 36 8.63 1.52 12.37
C ASP A 36 7.99 0.97 11.09
N ALA A 37 7.97 1.79 10.03
CA ALA A 37 7.46 1.43 8.70
C ALA A 37 8.17 2.22 7.61
N ILE A 38 8.35 1.60 6.45
CA ILE A 38 8.81 2.28 5.23
C ILE A 38 7.68 2.24 4.21
N VAL A 39 7.20 3.43 3.81
CA VAL A 39 6.13 3.59 2.82
C VAL A 39 6.74 3.98 1.48
N ILE A 40 6.41 3.22 0.46
CA ILE A 40 6.77 3.47 -0.94
C ILE A 40 5.56 4.14 -1.60
N GLY A 41 5.75 5.36 -2.06
CA GLY A 41 4.72 6.17 -2.70
C GLY A 41 4.26 5.60 -4.04
N SER A 42 3.13 6.10 -4.53
CA SER A 42 2.55 5.66 -5.80
C SER A 42 3.52 5.88 -6.95
N ARG A 43 3.71 4.85 -7.79
CA ARG A 43 4.58 4.85 -8.97
C ARG A 43 6.06 5.18 -8.67
N ALA A 44 6.52 4.97 -7.44
CA ALA A 44 7.90 5.32 -7.05
C ALA A 44 8.94 4.53 -7.85
N TYR A 45 8.67 3.26 -8.17
CA TYR A 45 9.59 2.43 -8.98
C TYR A 45 9.74 2.87 -10.44
N GLU A 46 8.94 3.82 -10.91
CA GLU A 46 9.08 4.41 -12.24
C GLU A 46 10.01 5.64 -12.24
N VAL A 47 10.08 6.34 -11.12
CA VAL A 47 10.72 7.67 -11.06
C VAL A 47 11.96 7.72 -10.17
N ASP A 48 12.20 6.68 -9.37
CA ASP A 48 13.31 6.65 -8.41
C ASP A 48 14.26 5.47 -8.68
N ALA A 49 15.34 5.75 -9.41
CA ALA A 49 16.36 4.75 -9.72
C ALA A 49 17.12 4.26 -8.48
N ALA A 50 17.24 5.08 -7.42
CA ALA A 50 17.89 4.69 -6.18
C ALA A 50 17.03 3.67 -5.41
N LEU A 51 15.71 3.83 -5.45
CA LEU A 51 14.77 2.84 -4.92
C LEU A 51 14.92 1.50 -5.64
N VAL A 52 14.93 1.51 -6.97
CA VAL A 52 15.13 0.30 -7.79
C VAL A 52 16.44 -0.40 -7.41
N ALA A 53 17.54 0.35 -7.35
CA ALA A 53 18.87 -0.19 -7.01
C ALA A 53 18.95 -0.73 -5.57
N SER A 54 18.14 -0.20 -4.66
CA SER A 54 18.18 -0.54 -3.23
C SER A 54 17.03 -1.45 -2.78
N ASN A 55 16.22 -1.96 -3.72
CA ASN A 55 15.04 -2.80 -3.39
C ASN A 55 15.41 -3.99 -2.48
N GLY A 56 16.54 -4.63 -2.71
CA GLY A 56 17.02 -5.73 -1.86
C GLY A 56 17.10 -5.34 -0.38
N ARG A 57 17.56 -4.13 -0.06
CA ARG A 57 17.62 -3.65 1.32
C ARG A 57 16.25 -3.43 1.96
N LEU A 58 15.24 -3.01 1.18
CA LEU A 58 13.86 -2.93 1.66
C LEU A 58 13.31 -4.31 2.00
N LEU A 59 13.59 -5.30 1.16
CA LEU A 59 13.18 -6.67 1.42
C LEU A 59 13.92 -7.26 2.63
N ASP A 60 15.19 -6.93 2.83
CA ASP A 60 15.95 -7.34 4.02
C ASP A 60 15.41 -6.66 5.28
N TYR A 61 15.06 -5.37 5.20
CA TYR A 61 14.38 -4.67 6.29
C TYR A 61 13.07 -5.36 6.68
N ALA A 62 12.24 -5.76 5.69
CA ALA A 62 11.04 -6.54 5.98
C ALA A 62 11.39 -7.89 6.63
N ARG A 63 12.37 -8.64 6.09
CA ARG A 63 12.78 -9.96 6.63
C ARG A 63 13.23 -9.90 8.09
N THR A 64 13.80 -8.77 8.52
CA THR A 64 14.30 -8.57 9.89
C THR A 64 13.29 -7.95 10.84
N GLY A 65 12.02 -7.83 10.46
CA GLY A 65 10.93 -7.39 11.33
C GLY A 65 10.28 -6.06 10.95
N GLY A 66 10.75 -5.39 9.89
CA GLY A 66 10.20 -4.13 9.43
C GLY A 66 8.87 -4.28 8.70
N LEU A 67 8.14 -3.18 8.60
CA LEU A 67 6.92 -3.06 7.79
C LEU A 67 7.23 -2.27 6.51
N VAL A 68 6.98 -2.88 5.36
CA VAL A 68 7.03 -2.20 4.07
C VAL A 68 5.62 -2.09 3.49
N ILE A 69 5.18 -0.87 3.18
CA ILE A 69 3.91 -0.60 2.52
C ILE A 69 4.21 -0.05 1.13
N VAL A 70 3.81 -0.78 0.09
CA VAL A 70 3.94 -0.35 -1.30
C VAL A 70 2.58 0.07 -1.81
N GLN A 71 2.42 1.37 -2.05
CA GLN A 71 1.24 1.92 -2.70
C GLN A 71 1.29 1.60 -4.19
N TYR A 72 0.19 1.83 -4.88
CA TYR A 72 -0.01 1.43 -6.26
C TYR A 72 1.24 1.69 -7.15
N GLN A 73 1.64 0.66 -7.87
CA GLN A 73 2.73 0.68 -8.84
C GLN A 73 2.22 0.25 -10.20
N GLN A 74 2.99 0.53 -11.25
CA GLN A 74 2.69 0.08 -12.61
C GLN A 74 3.61 -1.07 -13.04
N TYR A 75 3.60 -1.39 -14.32
CA TYR A 75 4.30 -2.53 -14.90
C TYR A 75 5.82 -2.60 -14.61
N PRO A 76 6.58 -1.48 -14.52
CA PRO A 76 7.99 -1.55 -14.14
C PRO A 76 8.24 -2.28 -12.82
N PHE A 77 7.34 -2.14 -11.84
CA PHE A 77 7.43 -2.81 -10.55
C PHE A 77 7.34 -4.34 -10.69
N VAL A 78 6.31 -4.83 -11.40
CA VAL A 78 6.10 -6.28 -11.57
C VAL A 78 7.10 -6.90 -12.54
N ASN A 79 7.47 -6.18 -13.60
CA ASN A 79 8.47 -6.64 -14.56
C ASN A 79 9.87 -6.74 -13.94
N GLY A 80 10.17 -5.90 -12.94
CA GLY A 80 11.43 -5.94 -12.19
C GLY A 80 11.43 -6.95 -11.03
N ASN A 81 10.31 -7.63 -10.76
CA ASN A 81 10.15 -8.57 -9.64
C ASN A 81 10.54 -7.94 -8.29
N PHE A 82 10.10 -6.69 -8.03
CA PHE A 82 10.49 -5.96 -6.84
C PHE A 82 9.70 -6.34 -5.58
N ALA A 83 8.62 -7.10 -5.71
CA ALA A 83 7.88 -7.67 -4.58
C ALA A 83 8.62 -8.88 -3.95
N PRO A 84 8.39 -9.20 -2.66
CA PRO A 84 9.05 -10.33 -1.99
C PRO A 84 8.63 -11.69 -2.53
N TYR A 85 7.42 -11.81 -3.06
CA TYR A 85 6.85 -12.99 -3.68
C TYR A 85 6.22 -12.61 -5.02
N ARG A 86 5.94 -13.59 -5.88
CA ARG A 86 5.33 -13.34 -7.21
C ARG A 86 4.05 -12.53 -7.08
N LEU A 87 3.96 -11.49 -7.88
CA LEU A 87 2.80 -10.61 -8.01
C LEU A 87 2.73 -10.12 -9.45
N SER A 88 1.55 -10.09 -10.04
CA SER A 88 1.32 -9.58 -11.38
C SER A 88 0.22 -8.51 -11.43
N ILE A 89 0.21 -7.74 -12.49
CA ILE A 89 -0.81 -6.76 -12.84
C ILE A 89 -1.32 -7.10 -14.25
N ALA A 90 -2.63 -7.16 -14.44
CA ALA A 90 -3.26 -7.48 -15.73
C ALA A 90 -2.98 -6.41 -16.81
N ARG A 91 -3.25 -6.75 -18.05
CA ARG A 91 -3.23 -5.81 -19.21
C ARG A 91 -4.50 -5.95 -20.03
N PRO A 92 -5.42 -4.98 -19.99
CA PRO A 92 -5.40 -3.75 -19.18
C PRO A 92 -5.39 -4.03 -17.67
N HIS A 93 -4.90 -3.08 -16.87
CA HIS A 93 -4.80 -3.26 -15.42
C HIS A 93 -6.19 -3.29 -14.76
N ASP A 94 -6.31 -4.10 -13.74
CA ASP A 94 -7.48 -4.12 -12.87
C ASP A 94 -7.59 -2.81 -12.09
N ARG A 95 -8.80 -2.26 -12.00
CA ARG A 95 -9.11 -1.00 -11.34
C ARG A 95 -10.56 -1.00 -10.85
N VAL A 96 -10.87 -0.07 -9.96
CA VAL A 96 -12.23 0.27 -9.55
C VAL A 96 -12.37 1.78 -9.63
N THR A 97 -13.12 2.24 -10.64
CA THR A 97 -13.23 3.66 -11.00
C THR A 97 -14.44 4.34 -10.38
N ASP A 98 -15.44 3.59 -9.93
CA ASP A 98 -16.55 4.11 -9.16
C ASP A 98 -16.10 4.28 -7.69
N GLU A 99 -15.98 5.53 -7.25
CA GLU A 99 -15.63 5.86 -5.87
C GLU A 99 -16.68 5.44 -4.85
N THR A 100 -17.88 5.07 -5.30
CA THR A 100 -18.98 4.56 -4.46
C THR A 100 -19.09 3.05 -4.49
N ALA A 101 -18.28 2.36 -5.32
CA ALA A 101 -18.29 0.90 -5.41
C ALA A 101 -18.22 0.25 -4.01
N PRO A 102 -19.02 -0.78 -3.75
CA PRO A 102 -18.99 -1.46 -2.45
C PRO A 102 -17.62 -2.10 -2.20
N VAL A 103 -17.23 -2.09 -0.94
CA VAL A 103 -16.02 -2.77 -0.48
C VAL A 103 -16.42 -3.78 0.59
N THR A 104 -16.00 -5.03 0.40
CA THR A 104 -16.23 -6.13 1.34
C THR A 104 -14.91 -6.60 1.92
N GLU A 105 -14.83 -6.71 3.24
CA GLU A 105 -13.69 -7.29 3.94
C GLU A 105 -13.73 -8.82 3.80
N ARG A 106 -12.65 -9.42 3.28
CA ARG A 106 -12.58 -10.87 3.08
C ARG A 106 -12.13 -11.64 4.31
N ASP A 107 -11.36 -10.99 5.16
CA ASP A 107 -10.96 -11.48 6.47
C ASP A 107 -11.29 -10.38 7.49
N ALA A 108 -12.56 -10.32 7.87
CA ALA A 108 -13.08 -9.32 8.78
C ALA A 108 -12.45 -9.39 10.19
N ALA A 109 -11.76 -10.47 10.55
CA ALA A 109 -11.01 -10.58 11.81
C ALA A 109 -9.58 -10.02 11.69
N HIS A 110 -9.12 -9.68 10.49
CA HIS A 110 -7.75 -9.22 10.30
C HIS A 110 -7.51 -7.89 11.03
N ARG A 111 -6.39 -7.80 11.75
CA ARG A 111 -6.02 -6.64 12.58
C ARG A 111 -6.09 -5.29 11.84
N VAL A 112 -5.88 -5.26 10.53
CA VAL A 112 -5.95 -4.03 9.72
C VAL A 112 -7.32 -3.34 9.79
N PHE A 113 -8.40 -4.07 10.11
CA PHE A 113 -9.74 -3.51 10.22
C PHE A 113 -10.09 -3.04 11.63
N HIS A 114 -9.24 -3.32 12.64
CA HIS A 114 -9.57 -3.08 14.04
C HIS A 114 -8.57 -2.19 14.79
N VAL A 115 -7.30 -2.09 14.36
CA VAL A 115 -6.25 -1.46 15.18
C VAL A 115 -5.42 -0.46 14.38
N PRO A 116 -5.35 0.81 14.82
CA PRO A 116 -5.99 1.41 16.00
C PRO A 116 -7.46 1.82 15.81
N ASN A 117 -8.01 1.68 14.61
CA ASN A 117 -9.37 2.11 14.30
C ASN A 117 -10.23 0.89 13.90
N GLU A 118 -11.47 0.85 14.37
CA GLU A 118 -12.48 -0.01 13.79
C GLU A 118 -12.89 0.53 12.43
N ILE A 119 -12.63 -0.22 11.36
CA ILE A 119 -13.02 0.14 10.00
C ILE A 119 -14.43 -0.42 9.73
N GLY A 120 -15.28 0.40 9.16
CA GLY A 120 -16.64 0.02 8.86
C GLY A 120 -17.12 0.61 7.54
N PRO A 121 -18.38 0.39 7.16
CA PRO A 121 -18.94 0.88 5.90
C PRO A 121 -18.77 2.38 5.67
N ASP A 122 -18.87 3.17 6.74
CA ASP A 122 -18.74 4.63 6.66
C ASP A 122 -17.32 5.11 6.30
N ASP A 123 -16.29 4.28 6.54
CA ASP A 123 -14.90 4.59 6.17
C ASP A 123 -14.67 4.53 4.65
N TRP A 124 -15.57 3.91 3.92
CA TRP A 124 -15.56 3.86 2.47
C TRP A 124 -16.40 4.98 1.82
N ALA A 125 -17.11 5.77 2.61
CA ALA A 125 -17.87 6.92 2.12
C ALA A 125 -16.95 8.12 1.85
N GLY A 126 -17.37 8.96 0.88
CA GLY A 126 -16.65 10.20 0.55
C GLY A 126 -15.29 10.01 -0.12
N TRP A 127 -14.95 8.82 -0.57
CA TRP A 127 -13.80 8.62 -1.45
C TRP A 127 -13.99 9.44 -2.72
N VAL A 128 -12.89 9.88 -3.33
CA VAL A 128 -12.92 10.75 -4.49
C VAL A 128 -12.32 10.06 -5.70
N GLN A 129 -13.00 10.19 -6.83
CA GLN A 129 -12.58 9.81 -8.18
C GLN A 129 -12.52 8.29 -8.42
N GLU A 130 -12.00 7.47 -7.50
CA GLU A 130 -11.83 6.02 -7.67
C GLU A 130 -11.53 5.32 -6.35
N ARG A 131 -11.80 4.01 -6.26
CA ARG A 131 -11.30 3.16 -5.17
C ARG A 131 -9.81 2.87 -5.36
N GLY A 132 -9.39 2.55 -6.57
CA GLY A 132 -8.00 2.26 -6.82
C GLY A 132 -7.67 1.80 -8.24
N LEU A 133 -6.37 1.70 -8.49
CA LEU A 133 -5.76 1.42 -9.79
C LEU A 133 -4.67 0.37 -9.63
N TYR A 134 -4.38 -0.35 -10.71
CA TYR A 134 -3.30 -1.33 -10.75
C TYR A 134 -3.37 -2.33 -9.60
N PHE A 135 -4.58 -2.88 -9.38
CA PHE A 135 -4.77 -3.98 -8.45
C PHE A 135 -3.92 -5.16 -8.86
N ALA A 136 -3.42 -5.91 -7.90
CA ALA A 136 -2.79 -7.19 -8.20
C ALA A 136 -3.81 -8.12 -8.87
N HIS A 137 -3.39 -8.75 -9.97
CA HIS A 137 -4.24 -9.67 -10.74
C HIS A 137 -4.03 -11.13 -10.32
N ASP A 138 -2.77 -11.50 -10.12
CA ASP A 138 -2.38 -12.82 -9.68
C ASP A 138 -1.19 -12.69 -8.72
N TRP A 139 -1.14 -13.52 -7.69
CA TRP A 139 -0.13 -13.44 -6.63
C TRP A 139 0.17 -14.80 -6.02
N ASP A 140 1.31 -14.89 -5.34
CA ASP A 140 1.72 -16.06 -4.58
C ASP A 140 0.81 -16.29 -3.37
N ALA A 141 0.62 -17.56 -2.97
CA ALA A 141 -0.20 -17.95 -1.83
C ALA A 141 0.30 -17.38 -0.47
N ALA A 142 1.51 -16.83 -0.43
CA ALA A 142 2.02 -16.10 0.73
C ALA A 142 1.26 -14.77 1.01
N TYR A 143 0.56 -14.24 0.01
CA TYR A 143 -0.27 -13.05 0.19
C TYR A 143 -1.68 -13.42 0.63
N THR A 144 -2.21 -12.68 1.59
CA THR A 144 -3.61 -12.70 2.01
C THR A 144 -4.33 -11.51 1.38
N PRO A 145 -5.33 -11.72 0.49
CA PRO A 145 -6.18 -10.66 -0.02
C PRO A 145 -7.21 -10.26 1.04
N LEU A 146 -7.28 -8.98 1.36
CA LEU A 146 -8.10 -8.48 2.46
C LEU A 146 -9.41 -7.83 2.02
N LEU A 147 -9.52 -7.42 0.75
CA LEU A 147 -10.69 -6.72 0.23
C LEU A 147 -11.24 -7.38 -1.02
N GLU A 148 -12.54 -7.21 -1.21
CA GLU A 148 -13.24 -7.45 -2.46
C GLU A 148 -13.96 -6.17 -2.86
N THR A 149 -13.76 -5.70 -4.08
CA THR A 149 -14.46 -4.53 -4.64
C THR A 149 -14.43 -4.59 -6.17
N HIS A 150 -15.40 -3.99 -6.82
CA HIS A 150 -15.51 -3.94 -8.29
C HIS A 150 -16.43 -2.82 -8.73
N ASP A 151 -16.26 -2.35 -9.95
CA ASP A 151 -17.23 -1.44 -10.59
C ASP A 151 -18.56 -2.17 -10.85
N PRO A 152 -19.70 -1.47 -10.83
CA PRO A 152 -21.01 -2.09 -11.09
C PRO A 152 -21.04 -2.86 -12.41
N GLY A 153 -21.43 -4.14 -12.35
CA GLY A 153 -21.50 -5.03 -13.50
C GLY A 153 -20.19 -5.67 -13.93
N GLU A 154 -19.07 -5.36 -13.26
CA GLU A 154 -17.79 -6.02 -13.48
C GLU A 154 -17.56 -7.18 -12.48
N PRO A 155 -16.69 -8.14 -12.80
CA PRO A 155 -16.31 -9.21 -11.87
C PRO A 155 -15.63 -8.68 -10.61
N PRO A 156 -15.75 -9.39 -9.46
CA PRO A 156 -15.07 -9.04 -8.23
C PRO A 156 -13.54 -9.03 -8.39
N LEU A 157 -12.89 -8.01 -7.82
CA LEU A 157 -11.44 -7.86 -7.74
C LEU A 157 -10.99 -8.00 -6.28
N PHE A 158 -9.90 -8.73 -6.07
CA PHE A 158 -9.40 -9.07 -4.73
C PHE A 158 -8.02 -8.50 -4.42
N GLY A 159 -7.32 -8.02 -5.44
CA GLY A 159 -5.93 -7.56 -5.34
C GLY A 159 -5.74 -6.11 -4.91
N GLY A 160 -6.79 -5.45 -4.40
CA GLY A 160 -6.73 -4.05 -3.97
C GLY A 160 -5.91 -3.82 -2.70
N LEU A 161 -5.87 -4.82 -1.82
CA LEU A 161 -5.06 -4.81 -0.60
C LEU A 161 -4.58 -6.22 -0.28
N LEU A 162 -3.27 -6.42 -0.35
CA LEU A 162 -2.60 -7.68 -0.08
C LEU A 162 -1.61 -7.52 1.07
N VAL A 163 -1.59 -8.46 1.99
CA VAL A 163 -0.63 -8.52 3.10
C VAL A 163 0.10 -9.86 3.08
N ALA A 164 1.41 -9.82 3.31
CA ALA A 164 2.23 -11.02 3.41
C ALA A 164 3.22 -10.91 4.58
N ALA A 165 3.45 -12.02 5.26
CA ALA A 165 4.58 -12.15 6.17
C ALA A 165 5.87 -12.33 5.36
N VAL A 166 6.93 -11.60 5.73
CA VAL A 166 8.26 -11.69 5.09
C VAL A 166 9.31 -11.83 6.18
N GLY A 167 9.75 -13.04 6.43
CA GLY A 167 10.62 -13.32 7.58
C GLY A 167 9.92 -12.99 8.89
N GLN A 168 10.45 -12.02 9.63
CA GLN A 168 9.87 -11.56 10.90
C GLN A 168 8.97 -10.32 10.75
N GLY A 169 8.92 -9.73 9.56
CA GLY A 169 8.16 -8.51 9.31
C GLY A 169 6.99 -8.70 8.37
N THR A 170 6.50 -7.59 7.87
CA THR A 170 5.26 -7.54 7.09
C THR A 170 5.47 -6.74 5.81
N TYR A 171 4.89 -7.20 4.73
CA TYR A 171 4.84 -6.51 3.46
C TYR A 171 3.39 -6.30 3.03
N VAL A 172 3.08 -5.09 2.60
CA VAL A 172 1.76 -4.70 2.11
C VAL A 172 1.90 -4.19 0.67
N TYR A 173 1.08 -4.70 -0.24
CA TYR A 173 0.81 -4.09 -1.53
C TYR A 173 -0.62 -3.57 -1.55
N THR A 174 -0.81 -2.32 -1.96
CA THR A 174 -2.14 -1.77 -2.12
C THR A 174 -2.28 -0.97 -3.40
N GLY A 175 -3.31 -1.30 -4.18
CA GLY A 175 -3.76 -0.53 -5.33
C GLY A 175 -4.77 0.57 -4.97
N LEU A 176 -5.18 0.67 -3.70
CA LEU A 176 -6.09 1.72 -3.24
C LEU A 176 -5.49 3.12 -3.46
N SER A 177 -6.32 4.06 -3.90
CA SER A 177 -5.87 5.40 -4.32
C SER A 177 -5.61 6.36 -3.15
N PHE A 178 -4.85 5.93 -2.14
CA PHE A 178 -4.47 6.78 -1.00
C PHE A 178 -3.81 8.09 -1.40
N PHE A 179 -3.07 8.11 -2.52
CA PHE A 179 -2.46 9.31 -3.08
C PHE A 179 -3.47 10.40 -3.48
N ARG A 180 -4.76 10.05 -3.65
CA ARG A 180 -5.88 10.98 -3.85
C ARG A 180 -6.62 11.24 -2.55
N GLN A 181 -6.95 10.17 -1.84
CA GLN A 181 -7.83 10.24 -0.67
C GLN A 181 -7.22 11.03 0.49
N LEU A 182 -5.93 10.80 0.80
CA LEU A 182 -5.29 11.50 1.92
C LEU A 182 -5.16 13.01 1.65
N PRO A 183 -4.66 13.48 0.49
CA PRO A 183 -4.67 14.91 0.19
C PRO A 183 -6.06 15.54 0.10
N ALA A 184 -7.10 14.76 -0.24
CA ALA A 184 -8.48 15.21 -0.23
C ALA A 184 -9.11 15.25 1.17
N GLY A 185 -8.43 14.74 2.18
CA GLY A 185 -8.92 14.76 3.57
C GLY A 185 -9.99 13.71 3.87
N VAL A 186 -10.05 12.60 3.12
CA VAL A 186 -11.05 11.54 3.32
C VAL A 186 -10.79 10.81 4.64
N PRO A 187 -11.69 10.92 5.65
CA PRO A 187 -11.40 10.44 7.00
C PRO A 187 -11.18 8.93 7.07
N GLY A 188 -12.01 8.13 6.38
CA GLY A 188 -11.89 6.67 6.38
C GLY A 188 -10.58 6.19 5.77
N ALA A 189 -10.09 6.89 4.73
CA ALA A 189 -8.79 6.57 4.15
C ALA A 189 -7.63 6.83 5.14
N TYR A 190 -7.70 7.90 5.94
CA TYR A 190 -6.72 8.14 7.01
C TYR A 190 -6.77 7.06 8.08
N ARG A 191 -7.96 6.65 8.50
CA ARG A 191 -8.15 5.60 9.51
C ARG A 191 -7.58 4.27 9.02
N LEU A 192 -7.89 3.85 7.81
CA LEU A 192 -7.34 2.64 7.20
C LEU A 192 -5.82 2.74 7.02
N PHE A 193 -5.31 3.90 6.58
CA PHE A 193 -3.86 4.08 6.41
C PHE A 193 -3.12 4.03 7.76
N ALA A 194 -3.71 4.59 8.83
CA ALA A 194 -3.18 4.46 10.18
C ALA A 194 -3.13 2.99 10.64
N ASN A 195 -4.17 2.22 10.31
CA ASN A 195 -4.20 0.78 10.61
C ASN A 195 -3.12 0.01 9.82
N LEU A 196 -2.87 0.39 8.55
CA LEU A 196 -1.77 -0.18 7.77
C LEU A 196 -0.41 0.10 8.45
N LEU A 197 -0.18 1.33 8.90
CA LEU A 197 1.06 1.70 9.64
C LEU A 197 1.19 0.93 10.96
N ALA A 198 0.07 0.61 11.61
CA ALA A 198 0.07 -0.14 12.87
C ALA A 198 0.39 -1.64 12.70
N LEU A 199 0.43 -2.17 11.48
CA LEU A 199 0.84 -3.56 11.24
C LEU A 199 2.31 -3.82 11.62
N GLY A 200 3.15 -2.79 11.65
CA GLY A 200 4.55 -2.89 12.07
C GLY A 200 4.76 -2.92 13.60
N LYS A 201 3.76 -2.51 14.37
CA LYS A 201 3.87 -2.51 15.85
C LYS A 201 3.39 -3.86 16.40
N ARG A 202 4.28 -4.53 17.09
CA ARG A 202 3.96 -5.74 17.89
C ARG A 202 3.48 -5.38 19.28
#